data_41bdd72a8fed6aff9a9dd5a648959bd0
#
_entry.id   41bdd72a8fed6aff9a9dd5a648959bd0
#
_cell.length_a   1.000
_cell.length_b   1.000
_cell.length_c   1.000
_cell.angle_alpha   90.00
_cell.angle_beta   90.00
_cell.angle_gamma   90.00
#
_symmetry.space_group_name_H-M   'P 1'
#
loop_
_entity.id
_entity.type
_entity.pdbx_description
1 polymer ?
#
loop_
_entity_poly.entity_id
_entity_poly.type
_entity_poly.pdbx_seq_one_letter_code
_entity_poly.pdbx_strand_id
1 'polypeptide(L)' 'MPEENQIKELNNIAKKLSDKYDLDGRYLIRNSGTEPLLRVLIEAKGSNSVNEFSDELINNIKNYLFT' A
#
# COMPACT_ATOMS: atom_id res chain seq x y z
N MET A 1 -15.81 2.09 4.15
CA MET A 1 -14.56 2.84 3.98
C MET A 1 -13.61 2.58 5.15
N PRO A 2 -12.33 2.41 4.90
CA PRO A 2 -11.39 2.27 6.01
C PRO A 2 -11.33 3.56 6.83
N GLU A 3 -11.21 3.40 8.12
CA GLU A 3 -11.05 4.54 9.01
C GLU A 3 -9.60 5.05 8.98
N GLU A 4 -9.39 6.23 9.53
CA GLU A 4 -8.08 6.86 9.57
C GLU A 4 -7.03 5.98 10.22
N ASN A 5 -7.38 5.29 11.31
CA ASN A 5 -6.48 4.35 11.97
C ASN A 5 -6.11 3.18 11.08
N GLN A 6 -7.03 2.71 10.27
CA GLN A 6 -6.77 1.62 9.34
C GLN A 6 -5.85 2.08 8.22
N ILE A 7 -6.01 3.31 7.76
CA ILE A 7 -5.11 3.88 6.76
C ILE A 7 -3.68 3.96 7.31
N LYS A 8 -3.53 4.36 8.56
CA LYS A 8 -2.21 4.38 9.21
C LYS A 8 -1.58 3.00 9.25
N GLU A 9 -2.36 1.98 9.61
CA GLU A 9 -1.86 0.61 9.64
C GLU A 9 -1.44 0.13 8.25
N LEU A 10 -2.21 0.46 7.24
CA LEU A 10 -1.87 0.10 5.87
C LEU A 10 -0.57 0.77 5.44
N ASN A 11 -0.37 2.01 5.82
CA ASN A 11 0.88 2.72 5.52
C ASN A 11 2.06 2.10 6.27
N ASN A 12 1.84 1.62 7.50
CA ASN A 12 2.88 0.90 8.25
C ASN A 12 3.27 -0.41 7.57
N ILE A 13 2.28 -1.14 7.07
CA ILE A 13 2.51 -2.36 6.31
C ILE A 13 3.32 -2.04 5.05
N ALA A 14 2.94 -0.99 4.34
CA ALA A 14 3.65 -0.57 3.14
C ALA A 14 5.09 -0.19 3.43
N LYS A 15 5.32 0.48 4.56
CA LYS A 15 6.68 0.86 4.96
C LYS A 15 7.55 -0.37 5.20
N LYS A 16 7.02 -1.37 5.89
CA LYS A 16 7.76 -2.61 6.16
C LYS A 16 8.09 -3.33 4.86
N LEU A 17 7.14 -3.39 3.94
CA LEU A 17 7.37 -4.01 2.64
C LEU A 17 8.36 -3.22 1.80
N SER A 18 8.29 -1.91 1.85
CA SER A 18 9.25 -1.05 1.16
C SER A 18 10.67 -1.32 1.63
N ASP A 19 10.85 -1.49 2.94
CA ASP A 19 12.15 -1.83 3.50
C ASP A 19 12.59 -3.23 3.09
N LYS A 20 11.66 -4.17 3.08
CA LYS A 20 11.92 -5.56 2.69
C LYS A 20 12.44 -5.67 1.27
N TYR A 21 11.83 -4.93 0.35
CA TYR A 21 12.19 -4.96 -1.06
C TYR A 21 13.21 -3.89 -1.45
N ASP A 22 13.67 -3.11 -0.49
CA ASP A 22 14.61 -2.00 -0.76
C ASP A 22 14.08 -1.13 -1.90
N LEU A 23 12.83 -0.74 -1.78
CA LEU A 23 12.13 0.01 -2.83
C LEU A 23 12.69 1.41 -2.96
N ASP A 24 13.20 1.74 -4.15
CA ASP A 24 13.70 3.07 -4.44
C ASP A 24 12.56 3.91 -5.03
N GLY A 25 11.72 4.45 -4.16
CA GLY A 25 10.58 5.21 -4.60
C GLY A 25 9.68 5.58 -3.45
N ARG A 26 8.42 5.83 -3.79
CA ARG A 26 7.42 6.25 -2.80
C ARG A 26 6.10 5.55 -3.04
N TYR A 27 5.28 5.54 -2.02
CA TYR A 27 3.93 4.99 -2.08
C TYR A 27 2.99 5.92 -1.32
N LEU A 28 1.71 5.81 -1.65
CA LEU A 28 0.67 6.58 -0.97
C LEU A 28 -0.59 5.71 -0.88
N ILE A 29 -1.14 5.59 0.32
CA ILE A 29 -2.41 4.89 0.54
C ILE A 29 -3.34 5.87 1.22
N ARG A 30 -4.51 6.10 0.59
CA ARG A 30 -5.49 7.01 1.16
C ARG A 30 -6.88 6.68 0.64
N ASN A 31 -7.89 7.20 1.34
CA ASN A 31 -9.26 7.12 0.87
C ASN A 31 -9.47 8.06 -0.31
N SER A 32 -10.29 7.63 -1.25
CA SER A 32 -10.81 8.52 -2.26
C SER A 32 -11.78 9.51 -1.58
N GLY A 33 -11.74 10.77 -1.97
CA GLY A 33 -12.51 11.80 -1.28
C GLY A 33 -14.02 11.72 -1.51
N THR A 34 -14.45 11.13 -2.62
CA THR A 34 -15.86 11.16 -3.03
C THR A 34 -16.48 9.78 -3.18
N GLU A 35 -15.68 8.72 -3.22
CA GLU A 35 -16.16 7.37 -3.43
C GLU A 35 -15.60 6.45 -2.34
N PRO A 36 -16.32 5.37 -2.00
CA PRO A 36 -15.82 4.42 -1.00
C PRO A 36 -14.72 3.53 -1.57
N LEU A 37 -13.67 4.14 -2.07
CA LEU A 37 -12.54 3.45 -2.69
C LEU A 37 -11.24 3.78 -1.96
N LEU A 38 -10.40 2.79 -1.86
CA LEU A 38 -9.05 2.97 -1.36
C LEU A 38 -8.12 3.23 -2.54
N ARG A 39 -7.37 4.32 -2.46
CA ARG A 39 -6.44 4.69 -3.51
C ARG A 39 -5.02 4.32 -3.11
N VAL A 40 -4.37 3.52 -3.94
CA VAL A 40 -2.99 3.10 -3.72
C VAL A 40 -2.15 3.56 -4.91
N LEU A 41 -1.15 4.39 -4.63
CA LEU A 41 -0.24 4.90 -5.65
C LEU A 41 1.17 4.45 -5.31
N ILE A 42 1.87 3.90 -6.30
CA ILE A 42 3.23 3.43 -6.13
C ILE A 42 4.08 4.02 -7.24
N GLU A 43 5.19 4.65 -6.86
CA GLU A 43 6.10 5.29 -7.77
C GLU A 43 7.52 4.86 -7.40
N ALA A 44 8.19 4.14 -8.27
CA ALA A 44 9.52 3.65 -7.97
C ALA A 44 10.40 3.60 -9.20
N LYS A 45 11.70 3.75 -8.98
CA LYS A 45 12.70 3.58 -10.02
C LYS A 45 13.13 2.12 -10.02
N GLY A 46 13.28 1.55 -11.20
CA GLY A 46 13.62 0.15 -11.30
C GLY A 46 12.35 -0.70 -11.18
N SER A 47 12.28 -1.74 -11.98
CA SER A 47 11.01 -2.37 -12.25
C SER A 47 10.78 -3.72 -11.56
N ASN A 48 11.83 -4.41 -11.15
CA ASN A 48 11.65 -5.80 -10.71
C ASN A 48 10.99 -5.92 -9.35
N SER A 49 11.38 -5.06 -8.41
CA SER A 49 10.83 -5.12 -7.06
C SER A 49 9.46 -4.48 -6.95
N VAL A 50 9.10 -3.60 -7.89
CA VAL A 50 7.83 -2.89 -7.84
C VAL A 50 6.65 -3.85 -7.94
N ASN A 51 6.71 -4.80 -8.87
CA ASN A 51 5.61 -5.74 -9.06
C ASN A 51 5.43 -6.64 -7.84
N GLU A 52 6.52 -7.14 -7.28
CA GLU A 52 6.45 -7.97 -6.08
C GLU A 52 5.95 -7.18 -4.88
N PHE A 53 6.46 -5.98 -4.70
CA PHE A 53 6.01 -5.07 -3.65
C PHE A 53 4.51 -4.79 -3.79
N SER A 54 4.07 -4.46 -4.98
CA SER A 54 2.68 -4.14 -5.26
C SER A 54 1.76 -5.32 -4.97
N ASP A 55 2.13 -6.51 -5.44
CA ASP A 55 1.32 -7.71 -5.22
C ASP A 55 1.21 -8.04 -3.74
N GLU A 56 2.32 -8.01 -3.03
CA GLU A 56 2.31 -8.32 -1.61
C GLU A 56 1.57 -7.27 -0.81
N LEU A 57 1.73 -6.00 -1.17
CA LEU A 57 1.01 -4.92 -0.52
C LEU A 57 -0.50 -5.06 -0.69
N ILE A 58 -0.95 -5.33 -1.91
CA ILE A 58 -2.37 -5.50 -2.20
C ILE A 58 -2.93 -6.70 -1.44
N ASN A 59 -2.20 -7.80 -1.39
CA ASN A 59 -2.63 -8.97 -0.63
C ASN A 59 -2.75 -8.66 0.86
N ASN A 60 -1.81 -7.94 1.43
CA ASN A 60 -1.87 -7.54 2.83
C ASN A 60 -3.04 -6.60 3.10
N ILE A 61 -3.30 -5.68 2.18
CA ILE A 61 -4.44 -4.77 2.31
C ILE A 61 -5.75 -5.55 2.32
N LYS A 62 -5.90 -6.49 1.39
CA LYS A 62 -7.10 -7.32 1.33
C LYS A 62 -7.29 -8.15 2.61
N ASN A 63 -6.22 -8.75 3.09
CA ASN A 63 -6.28 -9.53 4.32
C ASN A 63 -6.66 -8.67 5.51
N TYR A 64 -6.11 -7.46 5.58
CA TYR A 64 -6.39 -6.54 6.68
C TYR A 64 -7.84 -6.07 6.67
N LEU A 65 -8.38 -5.74 5.50
CA LEU A 65 -9.71 -5.15 5.40
C LEU A 65 -10.84 -6.16 5.31
N PHE A 66 -10.57 -7.36 4.81
CA PHE A 66 -11.64 -8.31 4.48
C PHE A 66 -11.55 -9.64 5.22
N THR A 67 -10.79 -9.70 6.28
CA THR A 67 -10.75 -10.91 7.11
C THR A 67 -11.60 -10.80 8.35
#